data_86bfb53b543ed3d38a31cc026af67ca9
#
_entry.id   86bfb53b543ed3d38a31cc026af67ca9
#
_cell.length_a   1.000
_cell.length_b   1.000
_cell.length_c   1.000
_cell.angle_alpha   90.00
_cell.angle_beta   90.00
_cell.angle_gamma   90.00
#
_symmetry.space_group_name_H-M   'P 1'
#
loop_
_entity.id
_entity.type
_entity.pdbx_description
1 polymer ?
#
loop_
_entity_poly.entity_id
_entity_poly.type
_entity_poly.pdbx_seq_one_letter_code
_entity_poly.pdbx_strand_id
1 'polypeptide(L)'
;MNEIRTIELGNTREFRDELNSLVLAGKKRATAGALEWDYEEGEPVERVGEKFALLDYKGKAIATIVATRVEIVDFIDVPDEFALAEGEGDLSAEDFRKSHAKYWAEDGFKVKDDSLIVLMYFEVL
;
A
#
# COMPACT_ATOMS: atom_id res chain seq x y z
N MET A 1 -19.28 -17.04 8.97
CA MET A 1 -19.30 -15.72 8.35
C MET A 1 -17.89 -15.21 8.25
N ASN A 2 -17.48 -14.81 7.07
CA ASN A 2 -16.10 -14.35 6.85
C ASN A 2 -16.03 -12.83 7.04
N GLU A 3 -15.17 -12.41 7.96
CA GLU A 3 -14.87 -10.99 8.09
C GLU A 3 -13.94 -10.59 6.96
N ILE A 4 -14.21 -9.44 6.35
CA ILE A 4 -13.28 -8.91 5.37
C ILE A 4 -12.09 -8.28 6.10
N ARG A 5 -10.93 -8.39 5.49
CA ARG A 5 -9.72 -7.77 6.03
C ARG A 5 -9.85 -6.26 5.99
N THR A 6 -9.10 -5.61 6.86
CA THR A 6 -9.05 -4.15 6.89
C THR A 6 -7.72 -3.68 6.35
N ILE A 7 -7.69 -2.44 5.85
CA ILE A 7 -6.46 -1.81 5.41
C ILE A 7 -6.36 -0.41 5.99
N GLU A 8 -5.20 -0.08 6.52
CA GLU A 8 -4.91 1.21 7.13
C GLU A 8 -3.71 1.81 6.40
N LEU A 9 -3.93 2.95 5.76
CA LEU A 9 -2.89 3.65 5.01
C LEU A 9 -2.24 4.73 5.87
N GLY A 10 -0.91 4.82 5.80
CA GLY A 10 -0.19 5.82 6.56
C GLY A 10 -0.16 5.54 8.07
N ASN A 11 0.75 6.20 8.75
CA ASN A 11 1.01 5.98 10.18
C ASN A 11 0.63 7.16 11.08
N THR A 12 0.20 8.29 10.50
CA THR A 12 -0.31 9.43 11.25
C THR A 12 -1.72 9.76 10.78
N ARG A 13 -2.47 10.54 11.58
CA ARG A 13 -3.82 10.95 11.21
C ARG A 13 -3.82 11.75 9.90
N GLU A 14 -2.96 12.76 9.81
CA GLU A 14 -2.91 13.63 8.64
C GLU A 14 -2.54 12.86 7.38
N PHE A 15 -1.56 11.97 7.47
CA PHE A 15 -1.12 11.18 6.35
C PHE A 15 -2.21 10.19 5.92
N ARG A 16 -2.88 9.53 6.87
CA ARG A 16 -3.99 8.63 6.56
C ARG A 16 -5.14 9.37 5.89
N ASP A 17 -5.52 10.51 6.39
CA ASP A 17 -6.59 11.33 5.80
C ASP A 17 -6.23 11.72 4.37
N GLU A 18 -4.97 12.11 4.13
CA GLU A 18 -4.49 12.45 2.79
C GLU A 18 -4.56 11.25 1.84
N LEU A 19 -4.02 10.10 2.25
CA LEU A 19 -4.03 8.91 1.42
C LEU A 19 -5.44 8.41 1.15
N ASN A 20 -6.29 8.40 2.16
CA ASN A 20 -7.69 7.99 2.00
C ASN A 20 -8.43 8.91 1.03
N SER A 21 -8.16 10.21 1.08
CA SER A 21 -8.75 11.17 0.13
C SER A 21 -8.32 10.86 -1.30
N LEU A 22 -7.07 10.50 -1.51
CA LEU A 22 -6.57 10.11 -2.83
C LEU A 22 -7.22 8.82 -3.33
N VAL A 23 -7.46 7.85 -2.46
CA VAL A 23 -8.19 6.63 -2.80
C VAL A 23 -9.62 6.96 -3.23
N LEU A 24 -10.34 7.74 -2.43
CA LEU A 24 -11.72 8.09 -2.72
C LEU A 24 -11.87 8.93 -3.98
N ALA A 25 -10.84 9.71 -4.33
CA ALA A 25 -10.82 10.50 -5.57
C ALA A 25 -10.41 9.70 -6.80
N GLY A 26 -10.03 8.42 -6.62
CA GLY A 26 -9.58 7.56 -7.72
C GLY A 26 -8.16 7.84 -8.18
N LYS A 27 -7.41 8.66 -7.45
CA LYS A 27 -6.02 9.00 -7.79
C LYS A 27 -5.03 7.96 -7.27
N LYS A 28 -5.26 7.43 -6.07
CA LYS A 28 -4.45 6.34 -5.54
C LYS A 28 -5.16 5.03 -5.85
N ARG A 29 -4.51 4.19 -6.68
CA ARG A 29 -5.05 2.92 -7.17
C ARG A 29 -4.15 1.75 -6.85
N ALA A 30 -3.12 1.97 -6.05
CA ALA A 30 -2.18 0.92 -5.66
C ALA A 30 -1.54 1.27 -4.33
N THR A 31 -1.07 0.25 -3.63
CA THR A 31 -0.34 0.42 -2.38
C THR A 31 0.73 -0.66 -2.25
N ALA A 32 1.79 -0.34 -1.51
CA ALA A 32 2.93 -1.22 -1.32
C ALA A 32 3.09 -1.59 0.14
N GLY A 33 3.56 -2.82 0.38
CA GLY A 33 3.97 -3.25 1.70
C GLY A 33 5.30 -3.98 1.63
N ALA A 34 6.16 -3.77 2.62
CA ALA A 34 7.40 -4.54 2.75
C ALA A 34 7.08 -5.87 3.42
N LEU A 35 7.37 -6.98 2.74
CA LEU A 35 6.94 -8.29 3.20
C LEU A 35 7.49 -8.65 4.60
N GLU A 36 8.73 -8.27 4.90
CA GLU A 36 9.31 -8.59 6.20
C GLU A 36 8.96 -7.60 7.30
N TRP A 37 8.44 -6.41 6.96
CA TRP A 37 8.19 -5.35 7.94
C TRP A 37 6.70 -5.08 8.18
N ASP A 38 5.94 -4.97 7.09
CA ASP A 38 4.53 -4.58 7.16
C ASP A 38 3.58 -5.76 7.38
N TYR A 39 4.06 -6.99 7.27
CA TYR A 39 3.26 -8.20 7.48
C TYR A 39 3.69 -8.90 8.75
N GLU A 40 2.72 -9.30 9.55
CA GLU A 40 2.98 -10.11 10.75
C GLU A 40 3.25 -11.56 10.35
N GLU A 41 3.90 -12.30 11.25
CA GLU A 41 4.15 -13.72 11.01
C GLU A 41 2.82 -14.47 10.82
N GLY A 42 2.73 -15.20 9.70
CA GLY A 42 1.51 -15.94 9.36
C GLY A 42 0.44 -15.10 8.68
N GLU A 43 0.63 -13.80 8.56
CA GLU A 43 -0.31 -12.95 7.84
C GLU A 43 -0.21 -13.23 6.33
N PRO A 44 -1.33 -13.59 5.66
CA PRO A 44 -1.29 -13.90 4.25
C PRO A 44 -1.12 -12.65 3.38
N VAL A 45 -0.40 -12.80 2.26
CA VAL A 45 -0.36 -11.77 1.22
C VAL A 45 -1.74 -11.67 0.59
N GLU A 46 -2.14 -10.47 0.22
CA GLU A 46 -3.41 -10.20 -0.44
C GLU A 46 -3.53 -10.99 -1.73
N ARG A 47 -4.76 -11.32 -2.11
CA ARG A 47 -5.05 -12.07 -3.34
C ARG A 47 -5.95 -11.26 -4.27
N VAL A 48 -5.78 -11.49 -5.57
CA VAL A 48 -6.68 -10.88 -6.58
C VAL A 48 -8.12 -11.28 -6.26
N GLY A 49 -9.02 -10.31 -6.26
CA GLY A 49 -10.43 -10.51 -5.92
C GLY A 49 -10.75 -10.37 -4.44
N GLU A 50 -9.75 -10.30 -3.59
CA GLU A 50 -9.95 -10.12 -2.16
C GLU A 50 -10.43 -8.69 -1.87
N LYS A 51 -11.39 -8.57 -0.95
CA LYS A 51 -11.96 -7.29 -0.56
C LYS A 51 -11.41 -6.85 0.79
N PHE A 52 -11.26 -5.53 0.94
CA PHE A 52 -10.75 -4.92 2.16
C PHE A 52 -11.61 -3.73 2.56
N ALA A 53 -11.82 -3.57 3.85
CA ALA A 53 -12.42 -2.34 4.37
C ALA A 53 -11.32 -1.31 4.59
N LEU A 54 -11.43 -0.16 3.92
CA LEU A 54 -10.50 0.95 4.10
C LEU A 54 -10.90 1.72 5.35
N LEU A 55 -10.02 1.80 6.32
CA LEU A 55 -10.31 2.42 7.61
C LEU A 55 -9.76 3.84 7.71
N ASP A 56 -10.52 4.71 8.39
CA ASP A 56 -10.00 6.01 8.79
C ASP A 56 -9.15 5.87 10.06
N TYR A 57 -8.65 6.98 10.58
CA TYR A 57 -7.76 6.96 11.75
C TYR A 57 -8.47 6.51 13.03
N LYS A 58 -9.80 6.60 13.06
CA LYS A 58 -10.61 6.14 14.20
C LYS A 58 -11.01 4.67 14.09
N GLY A 59 -10.61 3.99 13.02
CA GLY A 59 -10.95 2.59 12.77
C GLY A 59 -12.30 2.41 12.11
N LYS A 60 -12.91 3.47 11.58
CA LYS A 60 -14.19 3.39 10.89
C LYS A 60 -13.96 3.05 9.41
N ALA A 61 -14.73 2.09 8.90
CA ALA A 61 -14.71 1.75 7.47
C ALA A 61 -15.35 2.87 6.65
N ILE A 62 -14.59 3.43 5.71
CA ILE A 62 -15.04 4.53 4.84
C ILE A 62 -15.25 4.11 3.40
N ALA A 63 -14.75 2.94 3.01
CA ALA A 63 -14.91 2.39 1.67
C ALA A 63 -14.54 0.92 1.69
N THR A 64 -14.95 0.22 0.64
CA THR A 64 -14.49 -1.15 0.36
C THR A 64 -13.67 -1.09 -0.92
N ILE A 65 -12.49 -1.72 -0.90
CA ILE A 65 -11.64 -1.84 -2.09
C ILE A 65 -11.46 -3.32 -2.43
N VAL A 66 -11.16 -3.61 -3.69
CA VAL A 66 -10.92 -4.97 -4.16
C VAL A 66 -9.57 -5.02 -4.87
N ALA A 67 -8.75 -6.01 -4.53
CA ALA A 67 -7.46 -6.21 -5.18
C ALA A 67 -7.67 -6.70 -6.62
N THR A 68 -7.06 -6.01 -7.58
CA THR A 68 -7.17 -6.36 -9.00
C THR A 68 -5.89 -6.99 -9.55
N ARG A 69 -4.75 -6.73 -8.91
CA ARG A 69 -3.45 -7.27 -9.32
C ARG A 69 -2.54 -7.26 -8.10
N VAL A 70 -1.83 -8.36 -7.86
CA VAL A 70 -0.88 -8.49 -6.75
C VAL A 70 0.40 -9.09 -7.27
N GLU A 71 1.52 -8.45 -6.98
CA GLU A 71 2.86 -8.91 -7.36
C GLU A 71 3.82 -8.78 -6.18
N ILE A 72 4.80 -9.66 -6.12
CA ILE A 72 5.89 -9.56 -5.14
C ILE A 72 7.17 -9.40 -5.95
N VAL A 73 7.87 -8.30 -5.73
CA VAL A 73 9.10 -7.97 -6.46
C VAL A 73 10.18 -7.51 -5.48
N ASP A 74 11.44 -7.55 -5.93
CA ASP A 74 12.51 -6.90 -5.19
C ASP A 74 12.30 -5.39 -5.22
N PHE A 75 12.71 -4.71 -4.16
CA PHE A 75 12.56 -3.25 -4.07
C PHE A 75 13.14 -2.52 -5.29
N ILE A 76 14.31 -2.98 -5.75
CA ILE A 76 14.97 -2.37 -6.91
C ILE A 76 14.19 -2.55 -8.22
N ASP A 77 13.28 -3.55 -8.27
CA ASP A 77 12.52 -3.91 -9.46
C ASP A 77 11.10 -3.32 -9.49
N VAL A 78 10.74 -2.49 -8.53
CA VAL A 78 9.42 -1.81 -8.55
C VAL A 78 9.33 -0.97 -9.83
N PRO A 79 8.28 -1.17 -10.66
CA PRO A 79 8.20 -0.47 -11.95
C PRO A 79 7.59 0.93 -11.85
N ASP A 80 7.87 1.77 -12.84
CA ASP A 80 7.32 3.13 -12.94
C ASP A 80 5.79 3.11 -12.93
N GLU A 81 5.19 2.14 -13.59
CA GLU A 81 3.73 1.95 -13.64
C GLU A 81 3.13 1.91 -12.23
N PHE A 82 3.78 1.18 -11.32
CA PHE A 82 3.30 1.07 -9.94
C PHE A 82 3.43 2.41 -9.22
N ALA A 83 4.57 3.10 -9.38
CA ALA A 83 4.79 4.39 -8.74
C ALA A 83 3.70 5.40 -9.13
N LEU A 84 3.32 5.40 -10.41
CA LEU A 84 2.23 6.27 -10.90
C LEU A 84 0.88 5.85 -10.33
N ALA A 85 0.61 4.56 -10.24
CA ALA A 85 -0.66 4.04 -9.72
C ALA A 85 -0.83 4.33 -8.21
N GLU A 86 0.26 4.49 -7.46
CA GLU A 86 0.18 4.88 -6.05
C GLU A 86 -0.47 6.25 -5.86
N GLY A 87 -0.34 7.14 -6.84
CA GLY A 87 -1.03 8.44 -6.83
C GLY A 87 -0.59 9.42 -5.75
N GLU A 88 0.60 9.23 -5.19
CA GLU A 88 1.12 10.02 -4.07
C GLU A 88 2.13 11.07 -4.51
N GLY A 89 2.25 11.31 -5.81
CA GLY A 89 3.16 12.31 -6.34
C GLY A 89 4.44 11.75 -6.95
N ASP A 90 4.76 10.49 -6.74
CA ASP A 90 5.92 9.86 -7.37
C ASP A 90 5.64 9.69 -8.87
N LEU A 91 6.60 10.07 -9.70
CA LEU A 91 6.46 10.01 -11.16
C LEU A 91 7.26 8.86 -11.77
N SER A 92 8.06 8.17 -10.99
CA SER A 92 8.94 7.10 -11.46
C SER A 92 9.23 6.11 -10.34
N ALA A 93 9.76 4.95 -10.70
CA ALA A 93 10.24 3.97 -9.74
C ALA A 93 11.36 4.53 -8.86
N GLU A 94 12.21 5.39 -9.41
CA GLU A 94 13.26 6.05 -8.63
C GLU A 94 12.68 6.94 -7.54
N ASP A 95 11.66 7.74 -7.87
CA ASP A 95 10.96 8.58 -6.89
C ASP A 95 10.32 7.71 -5.82
N PHE A 96 9.66 6.61 -6.23
CA PHE A 96 9.08 5.65 -5.31
C PHE A 96 10.12 5.12 -4.33
N ARG A 97 11.28 4.68 -4.83
CA ARG A 97 12.32 4.11 -3.96
C ARG A 97 12.83 5.13 -2.95
N LYS A 98 13.02 6.37 -3.37
CA LYS A 98 13.48 7.44 -2.47
C LYS A 98 12.45 7.74 -1.38
N SER A 99 11.20 7.95 -1.75
CA SER A 99 10.14 8.30 -0.80
C SER A 99 9.84 7.15 0.15
N HIS A 100 9.78 5.93 -0.34
CA HIS A 100 9.47 4.77 0.50
C HIS A 100 10.64 4.35 1.39
N ALA A 101 11.88 4.46 0.91
CA ALA A 101 13.05 4.20 1.75
C ALA A 101 13.07 5.15 2.95
N LYS A 102 12.74 6.42 2.72
CA LYS A 102 12.64 7.43 3.78
C LYS A 102 11.51 7.09 4.76
N TYR A 103 10.33 6.76 4.23
CA TYR A 103 9.16 6.42 5.04
C TYR A 103 9.42 5.21 5.93
N TRP A 104 9.95 4.12 5.36
CA TRP A 104 10.26 2.92 6.13
C TRP A 104 11.38 3.17 7.14
N ALA A 105 12.40 3.95 6.77
CA ALA A 105 13.50 4.28 7.70
C ALA A 105 12.97 5.04 8.93
N GLU A 106 12.07 5.99 8.72
CA GLU A 106 11.43 6.73 9.82
C GLU A 106 10.60 5.81 10.70
N ASP A 107 10.04 4.74 10.13
CA ASP A 107 9.26 3.74 10.84
C ASP A 107 10.13 2.65 11.50
N GLY A 108 11.44 2.64 11.24
CA GLY A 108 12.39 1.71 11.84
C GLY A 108 12.87 0.59 10.94
N PHE A 109 12.53 0.63 9.65
CA PHE A 109 12.93 -0.42 8.69
C PHE A 109 13.85 0.12 7.61
N LYS A 110 15.04 -0.47 7.52
CA LYS A 110 15.98 -0.15 6.45
C LYS A 110 15.76 -1.09 5.27
N VAL A 111 15.08 -0.61 4.24
CA VAL A 111 14.84 -1.38 3.02
C VAL A 111 16.14 -1.53 2.22
N LYS A 112 16.30 -2.69 1.59
CA LYS A 112 17.44 -3.00 0.73
C LYS A 112 16.95 -3.26 -0.69
N ASP A 113 17.87 -3.27 -1.65
CA ASP A 113 17.54 -3.52 -3.06
C ASP A 113 16.79 -4.84 -3.26
N ASP A 114 17.13 -5.88 -2.48
CA ASP A 114 16.52 -7.20 -2.56
C ASP A 114 15.41 -7.43 -1.52
N SER A 115 15.00 -6.41 -0.78
CA SER A 115 13.83 -6.52 0.09
C SER A 115 12.59 -6.78 -0.76
N LEU A 116 11.78 -7.77 -0.36
CA LEU A 116 10.58 -8.11 -1.11
C LEU A 116 9.46 -7.12 -0.82
N ILE A 117 8.88 -6.58 -1.88
CA ILE A 117 7.80 -5.60 -1.79
C ILE A 117 6.55 -6.20 -2.43
N VAL A 118 5.45 -6.13 -1.70
CA VAL A 118 4.14 -6.54 -2.21
C VAL A 118 3.51 -5.33 -2.88
N LEU A 119 3.16 -5.47 -4.16
CA LEU A 119 2.52 -4.42 -4.96
C LEU A 119 1.06 -4.84 -5.15
N MET A 120 0.14 -4.08 -4.56
CA MET A 120 -1.29 -4.36 -4.71
C MET A 120 -1.98 -3.23 -5.45
N TYR A 121 -2.52 -3.55 -6.62
CA TYR A 121 -3.42 -2.64 -7.34
C TYR A 121 -4.85 -2.95 -6.90
N PHE A 122 -5.69 -1.92 -6.83
CA PHE A 122 -7.06 -2.10 -6.34
C PHE A 122 -8.02 -1.12 -7.01
N GLU A 123 -9.32 -1.39 -6.81
CA GLU A 123 -10.41 -0.50 -7.21
C GLU A 123 -11.32 -0.27 -6.01
N VAL A 124 -11.95 0.88 -5.95
CA VAL A 124 -12.98 1.20 -4.96
C VAL A 124 -14.31 0.65 -5.46
N LEU A 125 -14.98 -0.08 -4.61
CA LEU A 125 -16.31 -0.64 -4.91
C LEU A 125 -17.42 0.36 -4.60
#